data_38ca40ce76b5b9706ea98363f0964507
#
_entry.id   38ca40ce76b5b9706ea98363f0964507
#
_cell.length_a   1.000
_cell.length_b   1.000
_cell.length_c   1.000
_cell.angle_alpha   90.00
_cell.angle_beta   90.00
_cell.angle_gamma   90.00
#
_symmetry.space_group_name_H-M   'P 1'
#
loop_
_entity.id
_entity.type
_entity.pdbx_description
1 polymer ?
#
loop_
_entity_poly.entity_id
_entity_poly.type
_entity_poly.pdbx_seq_one_letter_code
_entity_poly.pdbx_strand_id
1 'polypeptide(L)'
;MASSESQHKPSLEVPNFNGGHRSTSNGGYYGVFPKDTRSSSTQSLVPSQSEYRNNGKRRLLLVYIHGYKGTDTSFQSFPAHVHHYLKRALAETHVVHSKIYPRYKTYRAMDMARDNFSAWLEPHESPTTDVILVGHSMGGLLNAEVVLCVSKPSS
;
A
#
# COMPACT_ATOMS: atom_id res chain seq x y z
N MET A 1 -60.10 30.48 -13.95
CA MET A 1 -59.99 29.14 -14.55
C MET A 1 -58.56 28.92 -14.97
N ALA A 2 -57.82 28.25 -14.15
CA ALA A 2 -56.54 27.65 -14.55
C ALA A 2 -56.20 26.61 -13.49
N SER A 3 -56.16 25.37 -13.88
CA SER A 3 -56.00 24.18 -13.07
C SER A 3 -54.51 23.97 -12.71
N SER A 4 -54.25 23.69 -11.46
CA SER A 4 -52.97 23.28 -10.92
C SER A 4 -52.75 21.81 -11.21
N GLU A 5 -51.71 21.47 -11.93
CA GLU A 5 -51.25 20.11 -12.15
C GLU A 5 -50.09 19.78 -11.22
N SER A 6 -50.39 18.94 -10.25
CA SER A 6 -49.43 18.39 -9.28
C SER A 6 -48.66 17.24 -9.93
N GLN A 7 -47.33 17.41 -10.14
CA GLN A 7 -46.49 16.31 -10.60
C GLN A 7 -45.98 15.52 -9.40
N HIS A 8 -46.42 14.30 -9.35
CA HIS A 8 -46.04 13.23 -8.40
C HIS A 8 -44.66 12.70 -8.74
N LYS A 9 -43.71 12.79 -7.81
CA LYS A 9 -42.35 12.24 -7.94
C LYS A 9 -42.35 10.81 -7.40
N PRO A 10 -41.92 9.78 -8.15
CA PRO A 10 -41.86 8.42 -7.62
C PRO A 10 -40.67 8.23 -6.68
N SER A 11 -40.96 7.74 -5.49
CA SER A 11 -39.96 7.23 -4.54
C SER A 11 -39.35 5.92 -5.04
N LEU A 12 -38.02 5.85 -5.11
CA LEU A 12 -37.30 4.61 -5.35
C LEU A 12 -37.20 3.84 -4.03
N GLU A 13 -37.93 2.75 -3.92
CA GLU A 13 -37.77 1.75 -2.87
C GLU A 13 -36.46 0.97 -3.07
N VAL A 14 -35.65 0.89 -2.00
CA VAL A 14 -34.46 0.03 -1.92
C VAL A 14 -34.91 -1.35 -1.45
N PRO A 15 -34.57 -2.45 -2.15
CA PRO A 15 -34.93 -3.78 -1.67
C PRO A 15 -34.11 -4.15 -0.43
N ASN A 16 -34.81 -4.49 0.63
CA ASN A 16 -34.27 -5.08 1.85
C ASN A 16 -33.97 -6.57 1.58
N PHE A 17 -32.70 -6.95 1.52
CA PHE A 17 -32.29 -8.35 1.46
C PHE A 17 -32.03 -8.87 2.88
N ASN A 18 -33.08 -9.39 3.48
CA ASN A 18 -32.97 -10.26 4.65
C ASN A 18 -33.43 -11.67 4.25
N GLY A 19 -32.58 -12.67 4.35
CA GLY A 19 -32.94 -14.07 4.06
C GLY A 19 -31.72 -14.95 3.92
N GLY A 20 -31.21 -15.53 5.00
CA GLY A 20 -31.43 -16.91 5.43
C GLY A 20 -30.66 -17.98 4.66
N HIS A 21 -29.63 -18.51 5.36
CA HIS A 21 -29.09 -19.89 5.32
C HIS A 21 -29.32 -20.79 4.07
N ARG A 22 -28.21 -21.23 3.47
CA ARG A 22 -27.91 -22.67 3.36
C ARG A 22 -26.46 -22.93 2.97
N SER A 23 -25.81 -23.79 3.77
CA SER A 23 -24.50 -24.40 3.51
C SER A 23 -24.57 -25.30 2.30
N THR A 24 -23.60 -25.18 1.38
CA THR A 24 -23.08 -26.30 0.61
C THR A 24 -21.59 -26.11 0.42
N SER A 25 -20.83 -27.07 0.93
CA SER A 25 -19.41 -27.25 0.77
C SER A 25 -19.04 -27.41 -0.70
N ASN A 26 -18.13 -26.55 -1.19
CA ASN A 26 -17.29 -26.94 -2.29
C ASN A 26 -15.90 -26.29 -2.13
N GLY A 27 -14.88 -27.15 -2.08
CA GLY A 27 -13.51 -26.78 -1.75
C GLY A 27 -12.88 -25.89 -2.81
N GLY A 28 -12.64 -24.66 -2.44
CA GLY A 28 -11.76 -23.74 -3.14
C GLY A 28 -10.74 -23.24 -2.11
N TYR A 29 -9.46 -23.40 -2.41
CA TYR A 29 -8.35 -22.91 -1.61
C TYR A 29 -8.37 -21.36 -1.55
N TYR A 30 -9.26 -20.80 -0.76
CA TYR A 30 -9.14 -19.43 -0.30
C TYR A 30 -8.39 -19.48 1.02
N GLY A 31 -7.11 -19.08 0.96
CA GLY A 31 -6.31 -18.95 2.15
C GLY A 31 -7.05 -18.13 3.20
N VAL A 32 -7.20 -18.69 4.37
CA VAL A 32 -7.74 -18.00 5.54
C VAL A 32 -6.83 -16.82 5.84
N PHE A 33 -7.23 -15.64 5.36
CA PHE A 33 -6.61 -14.41 5.82
C PHE A 33 -7.00 -14.23 7.29
N PRO A 34 -6.04 -13.99 8.20
CA PRO A 34 -6.37 -13.69 9.57
C PRO A 34 -7.31 -12.49 9.59
N LYS A 35 -8.45 -12.66 10.25
CA LYS A 35 -9.47 -11.65 10.48
C LYS A 35 -8.79 -10.44 11.11
N ASP A 36 -8.86 -9.30 10.45
CA ASP A 36 -8.57 -7.95 10.89
C ASP A 36 -7.97 -7.81 12.31
N THR A 37 -6.68 -8.01 12.43
CA THR A 37 -5.93 -7.17 13.35
C THR A 37 -5.70 -5.86 12.61
N ARG A 38 -6.36 -4.79 13.02
CA ARG A 38 -6.03 -3.41 12.69
C ARG A 38 -4.56 -3.18 13.05
N SER A 39 -3.69 -3.68 12.21
CA SER A 39 -2.29 -3.29 12.25
C SER A 39 -2.28 -1.82 11.85
N SER A 40 -1.96 -0.97 12.81
CA SER A 40 -1.76 0.44 12.56
C SER A 40 -0.83 0.55 11.36
N SER A 41 -1.30 1.18 10.29
CA SER A 41 -0.55 1.33 9.04
C SER A 41 0.75 2.14 9.19
N THR A 42 1.00 2.65 10.39
CA THR A 42 2.23 3.36 10.77
C THR A 42 3.38 2.42 11.15
N GLN A 43 3.11 1.13 11.40
CA GLN A 43 4.15 0.20 11.78
C GLN A 43 4.85 -0.40 10.57
N SER A 44 6.17 -0.30 10.54
CA SER A 44 7.01 -1.04 9.60
C SER A 44 6.83 -2.54 9.83
N LEU A 45 6.51 -3.28 8.77
CA LEU A 45 6.49 -4.74 8.82
C LEU A 45 7.93 -5.23 8.73
N VAL A 46 8.53 -5.50 9.88
CA VAL A 46 9.89 -6.00 10.00
C VAL A 46 9.85 -7.51 10.25
N PRO A 47 10.69 -8.31 9.60
CA PRO A 47 10.79 -9.75 9.88
C PRO A 47 11.18 -10.01 11.33
N SER A 48 10.76 -11.16 11.86
CA SER A 48 11.19 -11.62 13.17
C SER A 48 12.70 -11.87 13.21
N GLN A 49 13.32 -11.81 14.39
CA GLN A 49 14.78 -12.00 14.54
C GLN A 49 15.29 -13.34 13.99
N SER A 50 14.44 -14.36 13.93
CA SER A 50 14.78 -15.66 13.32
C SER A 50 14.97 -15.59 11.79
N GLU A 51 14.36 -14.59 11.13
CA GLU A 51 14.47 -14.37 9.68
C GLU A 51 15.74 -13.61 9.29
N TYR A 52 16.43 -13.00 10.25
CA TYR A 52 17.75 -12.34 10.05
C TYR A 52 18.92 -13.31 9.83
N ARG A 53 18.73 -14.59 9.98
CA ARG A 53 19.72 -15.58 9.51
C ARG A 53 19.66 -15.62 7.99
N ASN A 54 20.27 -14.60 7.37
CA ASN A 54 20.41 -14.46 5.94
C ASN A 54 21.35 -15.55 5.40
N ASN A 55 20.81 -16.70 5.06
CA ASN A 55 21.49 -17.75 4.31
C ASN A 55 21.72 -17.30 2.84
N GLY A 56 22.33 -16.13 2.63
CA GLY A 56 22.60 -15.59 1.29
C GLY A 56 21.38 -14.94 0.58
N LYS A 57 20.21 -14.82 1.24
CA LYS A 57 19.04 -14.18 0.65
C LYS A 57 19.21 -12.67 0.57
N ARG A 58 18.69 -12.07 -0.50
CA ARG A 58 18.64 -10.62 -0.66
C ARG A 58 17.51 -10.03 0.19
N ARG A 59 17.58 -8.74 0.49
CA ARG A 59 16.47 -8.00 1.11
C ARG A 59 15.61 -7.41 0.01
N LEU A 60 14.28 -7.59 0.10
CA LEU A 60 13.31 -6.86 -0.70
C LEU A 60 12.64 -5.82 0.18
N LEU A 61 12.85 -4.54 -0.11
CA LEU A 61 12.26 -3.42 0.61
C LEU A 61 11.10 -2.82 -0.22
N LEU A 62 9.89 -2.93 0.29
CA LEU A 62 8.70 -2.28 -0.26
C LEU A 62 8.50 -0.95 0.46
N VAL A 63 8.46 0.16 -0.28
CA VAL A 63 8.23 1.50 0.28
C VAL A 63 6.94 2.08 -0.30
N TYR A 64 5.99 2.38 0.56
CA TYR A 64 4.68 2.92 0.20
C TYR A 64 4.65 4.43 0.41
N ILE A 65 4.29 5.20 -0.63
CA ILE A 65 4.28 6.65 -0.62
C ILE A 65 2.87 7.16 -0.93
N HIS A 66 2.24 7.83 0.03
CA HIS A 66 0.87 8.34 -0.11
C HIS A 66 0.78 9.54 -1.06
N GLY A 67 -0.44 9.83 -1.53
CA GLY A 67 -0.74 10.95 -2.42
C GLY A 67 -0.99 12.28 -1.73
N TYR A 68 -1.52 13.23 -2.50
CA TYR A 68 -1.86 14.57 -2.03
C TYR A 68 -2.80 14.52 -0.82
N LYS A 69 -2.47 15.25 0.24
CA LYS A 69 -3.19 15.24 1.54
C LYS A 69 -3.37 13.86 2.18
N GLY A 70 -2.69 12.84 1.66
CA GLY A 70 -2.71 11.51 2.24
C GLY A 70 -1.90 11.42 3.53
N THR A 71 -1.99 10.26 4.16
CA THR A 71 -1.27 9.91 5.38
C THR A 71 -0.72 8.49 5.25
N ASP A 72 0.04 8.07 6.22
CA ASP A 72 0.52 6.70 6.39
C ASP A 72 -0.63 5.66 6.47
N THR A 73 -1.83 6.08 6.89
CA THR A 73 -3.02 5.23 6.93
C THR A 73 -3.74 5.10 5.59
N SER A 74 -3.33 5.86 4.55
CA SER A 74 -4.01 5.88 3.24
C SER A 74 -4.02 4.54 2.53
N PHE A 75 -3.06 3.66 2.82
CA PHE A 75 -2.96 2.34 2.21
C PHE A 75 -3.77 1.26 2.92
N GLN A 76 -4.32 1.55 4.11
CA GLN A 76 -5.08 0.60 4.93
C GLN A 76 -4.34 -0.74 5.11
N SER A 77 -4.97 -1.87 4.80
CA SER A 77 -4.39 -3.20 4.89
C SER A 77 -3.58 -3.65 3.66
N PHE A 78 -3.54 -2.84 2.60
CA PHE A 78 -2.87 -3.21 1.35
C PHE A 78 -1.39 -3.59 1.53
N PRO A 79 -0.56 -2.83 2.28
CA PRO A 79 0.83 -3.19 2.52
C PRO A 79 0.99 -4.54 3.23
N ALA A 80 0.12 -4.86 4.18
CA ALA A 80 0.14 -6.13 4.89
C ALA A 80 -0.18 -7.31 3.98
N HIS A 81 -1.17 -7.17 3.09
CA HIS A 81 -1.53 -8.21 2.12
C HIS A 81 -0.39 -8.47 1.12
N VAL A 82 0.18 -7.40 0.54
CA VAL A 82 1.30 -7.53 -0.40
C VAL A 82 2.52 -8.14 0.28
N HIS A 83 2.86 -7.68 1.49
CA HIS A 83 3.95 -8.24 2.28
C HIS A 83 3.78 -9.75 2.49
N HIS A 84 2.61 -10.18 2.96
CA HIS A 84 2.32 -11.59 3.21
C HIS A 84 2.42 -12.43 1.94
N TYR A 85 1.88 -11.93 0.83
CA TYR A 85 1.94 -12.60 -0.46
C TYR A 85 3.39 -12.76 -0.94
N LEU A 86 4.18 -11.67 -0.95
CA LEU A 86 5.56 -11.69 -1.42
C LEU A 86 6.49 -12.48 -0.50
N LYS A 87 6.27 -12.43 0.81
CA LYS A 87 7.02 -13.26 1.77
C LYS A 87 6.90 -14.74 1.44
N ARG A 88 5.73 -15.20 1.00
CA ARG A 88 5.51 -16.59 0.58
C ARG A 88 6.09 -16.86 -0.81
N ALA A 89 5.83 -15.96 -1.76
CA ALA A 89 6.25 -16.14 -3.15
C ALA A 89 7.77 -16.12 -3.32
N LEU A 90 8.48 -15.31 -2.51
CA LEU A 90 9.91 -15.09 -2.60
C LEU A 90 10.70 -15.72 -1.43
N ALA A 91 10.09 -16.65 -0.71
CA ALA A 91 10.66 -17.24 0.50
C ALA A 91 12.07 -17.79 0.33
N GLU A 92 12.40 -18.31 -0.86
CA GLU A 92 13.69 -18.91 -1.14
C GLU A 92 14.78 -17.89 -1.50
N THR A 93 14.40 -16.71 -1.99
CA THR A 93 15.34 -15.74 -2.57
C THR A 93 15.47 -14.44 -1.78
N HIS A 94 14.39 -13.99 -1.12
CA HIS A 94 14.38 -12.70 -0.45
C HIS A 94 13.77 -12.75 0.96
N VAL A 95 14.26 -11.84 1.79
CA VAL A 95 13.61 -11.44 3.04
C VAL A 95 12.85 -10.15 2.79
N VAL A 96 11.53 -10.21 2.90
CA VAL A 96 10.64 -9.08 2.56
C VAL A 96 10.50 -8.12 3.73
N HIS A 97 10.70 -6.84 3.49
CA HIS A 97 10.46 -5.74 4.41
C HIS A 97 9.46 -4.76 3.80
N SER A 98 8.57 -4.19 4.60
CA SER A 98 7.63 -3.17 4.15
C SER A 98 7.71 -1.94 5.04
N LYS A 99 7.82 -0.76 4.43
CA LYS A 99 7.83 0.52 5.12
C LYS A 99 6.83 1.46 4.46
N ILE A 100 6.19 2.28 5.27
CA ILE A 100 5.35 3.37 4.79
C ILE A 100 6.11 4.67 5.01
N TYR A 101 6.28 5.45 3.95
CA TYR A 101 6.91 6.77 4.06
C TYR A 101 6.04 7.66 4.93
N PRO A 102 6.61 8.32 5.94
CA PRO A 102 5.86 9.20 6.83
C PRO A 102 5.14 10.32 6.09
N ARG A 103 4.15 10.91 6.74
CA ARG A 103 3.42 12.06 6.18
C ARG A 103 4.37 13.20 5.81
N TYR A 104 4.33 13.61 4.55
CA TYR A 104 5.14 14.71 4.02
C TYR A 104 4.28 15.87 3.53
N LYS A 105 4.90 17.03 3.32
CA LYS A 105 4.21 18.27 2.91
C LYS A 105 3.92 18.25 1.41
N THR A 106 2.80 17.65 1.01
CA THR A 106 2.38 17.45 -0.39
C THR A 106 2.04 18.74 -1.15
N TYR A 107 2.03 19.89 -0.49
CA TYR A 107 1.81 21.22 -1.09
C TYR A 107 3.12 21.97 -1.40
N ARG A 108 4.26 21.39 -1.07
CA ARG A 108 5.59 21.94 -1.40
C ARG A 108 6.00 21.52 -2.81
N ALA A 109 7.05 22.20 -3.31
CA ALA A 109 7.66 21.85 -4.59
C ALA A 109 8.13 20.39 -4.61
N MET A 110 8.01 19.75 -5.77
CA MET A 110 8.27 18.31 -5.92
C MET A 110 9.75 17.95 -5.68
N ASP A 111 10.66 18.82 -6.07
CA ASP A 111 12.10 18.69 -5.82
C ASP A 111 12.43 18.59 -4.32
N MET A 112 11.82 19.42 -3.49
CA MET A 112 11.97 19.34 -2.04
C MET A 112 11.42 18.01 -1.47
N ALA A 113 10.30 17.54 -2.00
CA ALA A 113 9.72 16.26 -1.60
C ALA A 113 10.63 15.10 -2.00
N ARG A 114 11.21 15.15 -3.21
CA ARG A 114 12.17 14.17 -3.73
C ARG A 114 13.42 14.12 -2.84
N ASP A 115 14.02 15.26 -2.55
CA ASP A 115 15.27 15.33 -1.77
C ASP A 115 15.06 14.80 -0.35
N ASN A 116 13.95 15.18 0.30
CA ASN A 116 13.59 14.65 1.62
C ASN A 116 13.33 13.15 1.60
N PHE A 117 12.67 12.65 0.57
CA PHE A 117 12.40 11.21 0.43
C PHE A 117 13.69 10.44 0.16
N SER A 118 14.57 10.93 -0.71
CA SER A 118 15.87 10.31 -0.99
C SER A 118 16.73 10.22 0.26
N ALA A 119 16.83 11.30 1.04
CA ALA A 119 17.56 11.31 2.31
C ALA A 119 16.96 10.33 3.36
N TRP A 120 15.64 10.15 3.34
CA TRP A 120 14.98 9.16 4.21
C TRP A 120 15.23 7.73 3.72
N LEU A 121 15.31 7.50 2.40
CA LEU A 121 15.48 6.18 1.80
C LEU A 121 16.93 5.66 1.95
N GLU A 122 17.91 6.54 1.78
CA GLU A 122 19.35 6.22 1.76
C GLU A 122 19.80 5.26 2.88
N PRO A 123 19.47 5.47 4.19
CA PRO A 123 19.89 4.55 5.24
C PRO A 123 19.23 3.17 5.17
N HIS A 124 18.25 2.99 4.32
CA HIS A 124 17.53 1.72 4.13
C HIS A 124 18.05 0.91 2.94
N GLU A 125 18.88 1.53 2.11
CA GLU A 125 19.48 0.91 0.93
C GLU A 125 20.79 0.20 1.29
N SER A 126 21.10 -0.83 0.52
CA SER A 126 22.39 -1.53 0.57
C SER A 126 22.59 -2.31 -0.74
N PRO A 127 23.82 -2.74 -1.07
CA PRO A 127 24.08 -3.54 -2.28
C PRO A 127 23.30 -4.87 -2.35
N THR A 128 22.82 -5.35 -1.21
CA THR A 128 22.01 -6.57 -1.10
C THR A 128 20.52 -6.30 -0.93
N THR A 129 20.08 -5.04 -1.08
CA THR A 129 18.68 -4.63 -0.95
C THR A 129 18.10 -4.26 -2.31
N ASP A 130 17.04 -4.93 -2.70
CA ASP A 130 16.22 -4.57 -3.84
C ASP A 130 15.07 -3.69 -3.34
N VAL A 131 14.88 -2.51 -3.93
CA VAL A 131 13.87 -1.53 -3.49
C VAL A 131 12.73 -1.46 -4.50
N ILE A 132 11.50 -1.58 -4.01
CA ILE A 132 10.28 -1.36 -4.81
C ILE A 132 9.53 -0.17 -4.20
N LEU A 133 9.33 0.87 -5.00
CA LEU A 133 8.56 2.05 -4.63
C LEU A 133 7.10 1.89 -5.08
N VAL A 134 6.17 2.00 -4.15
CA VAL A 134 4.72 1.87 -4.38
C VAL A 134 4.05 3.20 -4.08
N GLY A 135 3.80 3.99 -5.12
CA GLY A 135 3.22 5.32 -4.98
C GLY A 135 1.73 5.34 -5.32
N HIS A 136 0.94 6.03 -4.51
CA HIS A 136 -0.45 6.34 -4.81
C HIS A 136 -0.57 7.80 -5.25
N SER A 137 -1.17 8.07 -6.43
CA SER A 137 -1.41 9.43 -6.92
C SER A 137 -0.11 10.25 -6.97
N MET A 138 -0.02 11.39 -6.29
CA MET A 138 1.19 12.22 -6.19
C MET A 138 2.42 11.44 -5.68
N GLY A 139 2.24 10.40 -4.87
CA GLY A 139 3.32 9.51 -4.46
C GLY A 139 3.95 8.75 -5.63
N GLY A 140 3.17 8.44 -6.68
CA GLY A 140 3.70 7.87 -7.92
C GLY A 140 4.56 8.84 -8.71
N LEU A 141 4.19 10.13 -8.75
CA LEU A 141 5.02 11.19 -9.35
C LEU A 141 6.33 11.35 -8.59
N LEU A 142 6.28 11.35 -7.27
CA LEU A 142 7.47 11.41 -6.43
C LEU A 142 8.41 10.23 -6.69
N ASN A 143 7.88 9.02 -6.85
CA ASN A 143 8.67 7.84 -7.22
C ASN A 143 9.40 8.04 -8.54
N ALA A 144 8.70 8.54 -9.56
CA ALA A 144 9.28 8.80 -10.87
C ALA A 144 10.42 9.83 -10.79
N GLU A 145 10.25 10.91 -10.05
CA GLU A 145 11.27 11.93 -9.83
C GLU A 145 12.54 11.36 -9.18
N VAL A 146 12.37 10.51 -8.16
CA VAL A 146 13.50 9.87 -7.47
C VAL A 146 14.27 8.95 -8.42
N VAL A 147 13.57 8.07 -9.13
CA VAL A 147 14.19 7.11 -10.06
C VAL A 147 14.93 7.84 -11.19
N LEU A 148 14.33 8.87 -11.76
CA LEU A 148 14.94 9.67 -12.83
C LEU A 148 16.18 10.45 -12.35
N CYS A 149 16.17 10.92 -11.10
CA CYS A 149 17.31 11.64 -10.53
C CYS A 149 18.51 10.71 -10.31
N VAL A 150 18.27 9.49 -9.80
CA VAL A 150 19.33 8.49 -9.59
C VAL A 150 19.89 7.97 -10.92
N SER A 151 19.08 7.94 -11.97
CA SER A 151 19.50 7.43 -13.29
C SER A 151 20.31 8.44 -14.12
N LYS A 152 20.47 9.69 -13.66
CA LYS A 152 21.31 10.66 -14.34
C LYS A 152 22.77 10.38 -14.00
N PRO A 153 23.64 10.02 -15.00
CA PRO A 153 25.07 9.94 -14.77
C PRO A 153 25.58 11.33 -14.37
N SER A 154 26.39 11.39 -13.33
CA SER A 154 27.11 12.61 -12.95
C SER A 154 27.99 13.03 -14.12
N SER A 155 27.70 14.20 -14.68
CA SER A 155 28.48 14.82 -15.75
C SER A 155 29.77 15.41 -15.18
#